data_e63d569d7153027efcb399a2fd5ea388
#
_entry.id   e63d569d7153027efcb399a2fd5ea388
#
_cell.length_a   1.000
_cell.length_b   1.000
_cell.length_c   1.000
_cell.angle_alpha   90.00
_cell.angle_beta   90.00
_cell.angle_gamma   90.00
#
_symmetry.space_group_name_H-M   'P 1'
#
loop_
_entity.id
_entity.type
_entity.pdbx_description
1 polymer ?
#
loop_
_entity_poly.entity_id
_entity_poly.type
_entity_poly.pdbx_seq_one_letter_code
_entity_poly.pdbx_strand_id
1 'polypeptide(L)'
;MTFRSWVVDKDNQDYYGGDQDWFPDEWARRAGCASVCAADMACFYEHKLDISYPDFLELMTKMFKLNTPGIMGFPYFYKFAKNFKKYMKHIGLDVEPIYQKITESPEQGVHLVKTAIDQGHPIGMLILTHEAQILEEETWHCMCITGYE
;
A
#
# COMPACT_ATOMS: atom_id res chain seq x y z
N MET A 1 -12.86 -11.29 -7.89
CA MET A 1 -13.51 -10.01 -7.56
C MET A 1 -12.47 -8.93 -7.55
N THR A 2 -12.69 -7.80 -8.19
CA THR A 2 -11.72 -6.70 -8.31
C THR A 2 -12.44 -5.39 -8.03
N PHE A 3 -11.84 -4.51 -7.24
CA PHE A 3 -12.38 -3.15 -7.08
C PHE A 3 -12.06 -2.30 -8.31
N ARG A 4 -12.85 -1.27 -8.53
CA ARG A 4 -12.43 -0.19 -9.41
C ARG A 4 -11.19 0.44 -8.78
N SER A 5 -10.05 0.28 -9.43
CA SER A 5 -8.80 0.90 -9.01
C SER A 5 -8.89 2.42 -9.15
N TRP A 6 -8.19 3.11 -8.26
CA TRP A 6 -7.93 4.53 -8.45
C TRP A 6 -6.92 4.72 -9.57
N VAL A 7 -7.03 5.84 -10.25
CA VAL A 7 -6.19 6.20 -11.39
C VAL A 7 -5.41 7.46 -11.05
N VAL A 8 -4.12 7.43 -11.28
CA VAL A 8 -3.25 8.61 -11.19
C VAL A 8 -2.98 9.10 -12.61
N ASP A 9 -3.43 10.30 -12.94
CA ASP A 9 -3.10 10.95 -14.20
C ASP A 9 -1.73 11.63 -14.10
N LYS A 10 -0.76 11.07 -14.81
CA LYS A 10 0.59 11.59 -14.93
C LYS A 10 0.99 11.69 -16.39
N ASP A 11 1.31 12.90 -16.84
CA ASP A 11 1.72 13.20 -18.22
C ASP A 11 0.70 12.75 -19.29
N ASN A 12 -0.62 12.88 -19.00
CA ASN A 12 -1.74 12.38 -19.80
C ASN A 12 -1.73 10.85 -19.97
N GLN A 13 -1.17 10.14 -19.02
CA GLN A 13 -1.20 8.69 -18.95
C GLN A 13 -1.81 8.27 -17.61
N ASP A 14 -2.70 7.27 -17.66
CA ASP A 14 -3.34 6.68 -16.50
C ASP A 14 -2.47 5.59 -15.90
N TYR A 15 -2.19 5.71 -14.60
CA TYR A 15 -1.51 4.69 -13.79
C TYR A 15 -2.45 4.12 -12.74
N TYR A 16 -2.47 2.82 -12.58
CA TYR A 16 -3.29 2.14 -11.58
C TYR A 16 -2.54 2.01 -10.26
N GLY A 17 -2.60 3.09 -9.45
CA GLY A 17 -1.84 3.22 -8.21
C GLY A 17 -0.56 4.03 -8.40
N GLY A 18 0.22 4.12 -7.31
CA GLY A 18 1.45 4.88 -7.27
C GLY A 18 2.70 4.06 -7.63
N ASP A 19 3.78 4.80 -7.87
CA ASP A 19 5.10 4.23 -8.10
C ASP A 19 6.12 4.94 -7.17
N GLN A 20 6.94 4.16 -6.48
CA GLN A 20 7.96 4.73 -5.58
C GLN A 20 9.05 5.51 -6.32
N ASP A 21 9.27 5.24 -7.59
CA ASP A 21 10.21 5.99 -8.42
C ASP A 21 9.77 7.44 -8.68
N TRP A 22 8.52 7.77 -8.37
CA TRP A 22 8.03 9.14 -8.43
C TRP A 22 8.52 10.04 -7.30
N PHE A 23 9.06 9.49 -6.22
CA PHE A 23 9.65 10.32 -5.17
C PHE A 23 10.84 11.14 -5.68
N PRO A 24 10.91 12.44 -5.36
CA PRO A 24 12.05 13.27 -5.72
C PRO A 24 13.33 12.89 -4.96
N ASP A 25 13.19 12.36 -3.76
CA ASP A 25 14.28 11.93 -2.89
C ASP A 25 14.74 10.50 -3.21
N GLU A 26 16.07 10.31 -3.33
CA GLU A 26 16.64 9.01 -3.70
C GLU A 26 16.36 7.90 -2.66
N TRP A 27 16.40 8.24 -1.37
CA TRP A 27 16.11 7.26 -0.33
C TRP A 27 14.64 6.84 -0.34
N ALA A 28 13.74 7.79 -0.57
CA ALA A 28 12.31 7.49 -0.72
C ALA A 28 12.04 6.60 -1.94
N ARG A 29 12.75 6.79 -3.05
CA ARG A 29 12.68 5.87 -4.21
C ARG A 29 13.16 4.46 -3.89
N ARG A 30 14.11 4.30 -2.98
CA ARG A 30 14.65 2.98 -2.59
C ARG A 30 13.83 2.27 -1.52
N ALA A 31 13.21 3.00 -0.62
CA ALA A 31 12.62 2.45 0.60
C ALA A 31 11.17 2.89 0.85
N GLY A 32 10.54 3.57 -0.10
CA GLY A 32 9.22 4.19 0.04
C GLY A 32 8.03 3.30 -0.28
N CYS A 33 8.19 2.01 -0.57
CA CYS A 33 7.11 1.13 -0.98
C CYS A 33 5.92 1.10 0.01
N ALA A 34 6.19 1.07 1.31
CA ALA A 34 5.14 1.13 2.33
C ALA A 34 4.35 2.44 2.28
N SER A 35 5.00 3.54 1.90
CA SER A 35 4.35 4.85 1.78
C SER A 35 3.47 4.94 0.55
N VAL A 36 3.89 4.33 -0.55
CA VAL A 36 3.07 4.18 -1.77
C VAL A 36 1.84 3.34 -1.46
N CYS A 37 2.02 2.17 -0.87
CA CYS A 37 0.93 1.29 -0.45
C CYS A 37 -0.07 2.02 0.47
N ALA A 38 0.41 2.82 1.44
CA ALA A 38 -0.46 3.60 2.30
C ALA A 38 -1.22 4.70 1.54
N ALA A 39 -0.58 5.34 0.55
CA ALA A 39 -1.23 6.35 -0.29
C ALA A 39 -2.33 5.71 -1.16
N ASP A 40 -2.04 4.57 -1.75
CA ASP A 40 -3.01 3.79 -2.52
C ASP A 40 -4.24 3.42 -1.68
N MET A 41 -4.03 2.86 -0.49
CA MET A 41 -5.12 2.52 0.43
C MET A 41 -5.90 3.77 0.86
N ALA A 42 -5.23 4.90 1.09
CA ALA A 42 -5.90 6.14 1.45
C ALA A 42 -6.80 6.65 0.31
N CYS A 43 -6.34 6.61 -0.94
CA CYS A 43 -7.18 6.96 -2.11
C CYS A 43 -8.46 6.14 -2.15
N PHE A 44 -8.38 4.85 -1.88
CA PHE A 44 -9.55 3.98 -1.83
C PHE A 44 -10.57 4.45 -0.78
N TYR A 45 -10.14 4.62 0.47
CA TYR A 45 -11.05 5.01 1.57
C TYR A 45 -11.52 6.46 1.50
N GLU A 46 -10.75 7.34 0.87
CA GLU A 46 -11.15 8.72 0.58
C GLU A 46 -12.05 8.83 -0.67
N HIS A 47 -12.33 7.70 -1.35
CA HIS A 47 -13.08 7.66 -2.61
C HIS A 47 -12.47 8.52 -3.73
N LYS A 48 -11.14 8.68 -3.72
CA LYS A 48 -10.39 9.38 -4.76
C LYS A 48 -10.09 8.43 -5.91
N LEU A 49 -11.06 8.25 -6.81
CA LEU A 49 -10.92 7.31 -7.93
C LEU A 49 -10.06 7.87 -9.06
N ASP A 50 -10.03 9.19 -9.22
CA ASP A 50 -9.20 9.91 -10.17
C ASP A 50 -8.42 10.98 -9.41
N ILE A 51 -7.11 10.92 -9.46
CA ILE A 51 -6.23 11.84 -8.71
C ILE A 51 -5.11 12.34 -9.63
N SER A 52 -4.80 13.64 -9.54
CA SER A 52 -3.68 14.19 -10.28
C SER A 52 -2.33 13.71 -9.73
N TYR A 53 -1.33 13.60 -10.58
CA TYR A 53 0.02 13.20 -10.15
C TYR A 53 0.58 14.11 -9.01
N PRO A 54 0.47 15.45 -9.07
CA PRO A 54 0.93 16.29 -7.98
C PRO A 54 0.23 16.01 -6.64
N ASP A 55 -1.09 15.78 -6.66
CA ASP A 55 -1.86 15.49 -5.45
C ASP A 55 -1.50 14.11 -4.89
N PHE A 56 -1.31 13.12 -5.76
CA PHE A 56 -0.87 11.79 -5.33
C PHE A 56 0.55 11.82 -4.75
N LEU A 57 1.48 12.56 -5.38
CA LEU A 57 2.84 12.72 -4.87
C LEU A 57 2.86 13.42 -3.50
N GLU A 58 1.99 14.41 -3.29
CA GLU A 58 1.81 15.02 -1.97
C GLU A 58 1.34 14.00 -0.93
N LEU A 59 0.37 13.16 -1.29
CA LEU A 59 -0.12 12.09 -0.43
C LEU A 59 0.97 11.06 -0.12
N MET A 60 1.72 10.59 -1.13
CA MET A 60 2.88 9.72 -0.95
C MET A 60 3.89 10.33 0.02
N THR A 61 4.17 11.62 -0.11
CA THR A 61 5.12 12.34 0.76
C THR A 61 4.61 12.45 2.20
N LYS A 62 3.32 12.67 2.41
CA LYS A 62 2.70 12.62 3.74
C LYS A 62 2.83 11.23 4.38
N MET A 63 2.55 10.18 3.62
CA MET A 63 2.71 8.79 4.08
C MET A 63 4.16 8.44 4.37
N PHE A 64 5.12 8.96 3.60
CA PHE A 64 6.54 8.76 3.86
C PHE A 64 7.00 9.37 5.19
N LYS A 65 6.49 10.55 5.54
CA LYS A 65 6.76 11.17 6.85
C LYS A 65 6.20 10.36 8.02
N LEU A 66 5.07 9.68 7.82
CA LEU A 66 4.46 8.82 8.84
C LEU A 66 5.14 7.45 8.93
N ASN A 67 5.58 6.92 7.80
CA ASN A 67 6.20 5.60 7.67
C ASN A 67 7.67 5.73 7.24
N THR A 68 8.42 6.63 7.87
CA THR A 68 9.83 6.86 7.54
C THR A 68 10.63 5.57 7.68
N PRO A 69 11.23 5.05 6.60
CA PRO A 69 11.99 3.82 6.64
C PRO A 69 13.35 4.02 7.29
N GLY A 70 13.80 2.99 8.02
CA GLY A 70 15.18 2.85 8.46
C GLY A 70 16.05 2.14 7.40
N ILE A 71 17.26 1.75 7.75
CA ILE A 71 18.22 1.05 6.88
C ILE A 71 17.61 -0.23 6.27
N MET A 72 16.74 -0.91 7.01
CA MET A 72 16.05 -2.13 6.60
C MET A 72 14.65 -1.86 5.99
N GLY A 73 14.40 -0.66 5.50
CA GLY A 73 13.08 -0.27 5.02
C GLY A 73 12.08 -0.05 6.16
N PHE A 74 10.82 -0.40 5.93
CA PHE A 74 9.75 -0.26 6.91
C PHE A 74 9.02 -1.61 7.13
N PRO A 75 9.66 -2.61 7.77
CA PRO A 75 9.10 -3.96 7.94
C PRO A 75 8.11 -4.09 9.12
N TYR A 76 7.61 -2.98 9.63
CA TYR A 76 6.81 -2.95 10.86
C TYR A 76 5.31 -2.80 10.53
N PHE A 77 4.65 -3.89 10.13
CA PHE A 77 3.23 -3.89 9.76
C PHE A 77 2.31 -3.33 10.87
N TYR A 78 2.61 -3.55 12.15
CA TYR A 78 1.86 -2.98 13.27
C TYR A 78 2.01 -1.45 13.36
N LYS A 79 3.18 -0.90 13.05
CA LYS A 79 3.40 0.54 12.97
C LYS A 79 2.70 1.14 11.76
N PHE A 80 2.76 0.44 10.63
CA PHE A 80 2.02 0.81 9.43
C PHE A 80 0.52 0.95 9.73
N ALA A 81 -0.09 -0.07 10.33
CA ALA A 81 -1.50 -0.08 10.69
C ALA A 81 -1.85 1.08 11.65
N LYS A 82 -1.03 1.29 12.69
CA LYS A 82 -1.21 2.39 13.64
C LYS A 82 -1.10 3.77 12.98
N ASN A 83 -0.10 3.96 12.12
CA ASN A 83 0.12 5.22 11.42
C ASN A 83 -0.99 5.50 10.41
N PHE A 84 -1.42 4.48 9.68
CA PHE A 84 -2.53 4.58 8.76
C PHE A 84 -3.83 4.95 9.48
N LYS A 85 -4.18 4.29 10.58
CA LYS A 85 -5.34 4.64 11.42
C LYS A 85 -5.27 6.08 11.91
N LYS A 86 -4.09 6.54 12.35
CA LYS A 86 -3.89 7.94 12.78
C LYS A 86 -4.15 8.94 11.66
N TYR A 87 -3.64 8.65 10.46
CA TYR A 87 -3.88 9.49 9.29
C TYR A 87 -5.37 9.56 8.95
N MET A 88 -6.03 8.40 8.84
CA MET A 88 -7.46 8.32 8.51
C MET A 88 -8.32 9.09 9.51
N LYS A 89 -8.03 8.95 10.80
CA LYS A 89 -8.72 9.72 11.85
C LYS A 89 -8.51 11.22 11.71
N HIS A 90 -7.30 11.65 11.32
CA HIS A 90 -7.00 13.07 11.10
C HIS A 90 -7.83 13.68 9.97
N ILE A 91 -8.15 12.92 8.94
CA ILE A 91 -8.99 13.35 7.82
C ILE A 91 -10.50 13.06 8.04
N GLY A 92 -10.87 12.63 9.23
CA GLY A 92 -12.28 12.43 9.62
C GLY A 92 -12.86 11.05 9.28
N LEU A 93 -12.01 10.09 8.89
CA LEU A 93 -12.41 8.72 8.61
C LEU A 93 -11.99 7.79 9.76
N ASP A 94 -12.94 7.00 10.25
CA ASP A 94 -12.67 6.03 11.31
C ASP A 94 -12.47 4.63 10.69
N VAL A 95 -11.25 4.12 10.79
CA VAL A 95 -10.89 2.80 10.30
C VAL A 95 -10.26 1.97 11.42
N GLU A 96 -10.54 0.68 11.44
CA GLU A 96 -9.91 -0.26 12.37
C GLU A 96 -9.06 -1.26 11.56
N PRO A 97 -7.73 -1.04 11.45
CA PRO A 97 -6.86 -1.93 10.72
C PRO A 97 -6.79 -3.30 11.38
N ILE A 98 -6.97 -4.34 10.58
CA ILE A 98 -6.70 -5.72 10.96
C ILE A 98 -5.40 -6.13 10.27
N TYR A 99 -4.48 -6.74 11.01
CA TYR A 99 -3.22 -7.22 10.45
C TYR A 99 -2.84 -8.57 11.01
N GLN A 100 -2.19 -9.37 10.20
CA GLN A 100 -1.77 -10.71 10.55
C GLN A 100 -0.45 -11.06 9.87
N LYS A 101 0.44 -11.72 10.60
CA LYS A 101 1.62 -12.35 10.02
C LYS A 101 1.26 -13.75 9.56
N ILE A 102 1.52 -14.07 8.31
CA ILE A 102 1.31 -15.41 7.74
C ILE A 102 2.63 -16.17 7.87
N THR A 103 2.64 -17.20 8.70
CA THR A 103 3.84 -18.00 9.00
C THR A 103 3.61 -19.50 8.89
N GLU A 104 2.35 -19.96 8.93
CA GLU A 104 2.05 -21.39 9.04
C GLU A 104 1.68 -22.02 7.71
N SER A 105 0.85 -21.34 6.91
CA SER A 105 0.50 -21.88 5.60
C SER A 105 0.14 -20.78 4.59
N PRO A 106 0.46 -20.97 3.30
CA PRO A 106 0.02 -20.08 2.24
C PRO A 106 -1.50 -19.95 2.15
N GLU A 107 -2.25 -20.99 2.48
CA GLU A 107 -3.71 -21.02 2.44
C GLU A 107 -4.34 -20.00 3.38
N GLN A 108 -3.73 -19.75 4.54
CA GLN A 108 -4.17 -18.70 5.46
C GLN A 108 -4.06 -17.31 4.80
N GLY A 109 -2.96 -17.05 4.09
CA GLY A 109 -2.76 -15.81 3.34
C GLY A 109 -3.81 -15.64 2.25
N VAL A 110 -4.03 -16.67 1.45
CA VAL A 110 -5.06 -16.68 0.40
C VAL A 110 -6.46 -16.44 0.98
N HIS A 111 -6.79 -17.12 2.08
CA HIS A 111 -8.08 -16.93 2.74
C HIS A 111 -8.27 -15.50 3.26
N LEU A 112 -7.25 -14.93 3.90
CA LEU A 112 -7.27 -13.55 4.38
C LEU A 112 -7.50 -12.55 3.22
N VAL A 113 -6.74 -12.70 2.14
CA VAL A 113 -6.86 -11.84 0.95
C VAL A 113 -8.27 -11.94 0.37
N LYS A 114 -8.76 -13.15 0.09
CA LYS A 114 -10.10 -13.35 -0.46
C LYS A 114 -11.18 -12.76 0.44
N THR A 115 -11.11 -13.04 1.75
CA THR A 115 -12.09 -12.54 2.71
C THR A 115 -12.14 -11.00 2.73
N ALA A 116 -10.98 -10.34 2.78
CA ALA A 116 -10.95 -8.88 2.81
C ALA A 116 -11.47 -8.27 1.49
N ILE A 117 -11.03 -8.81 0.35
CA ILE A 117 -11.49 -8.33 -0.97
C ILE A 117 -13.01 -8.54 -1.13
N ASP A 118 -13.54 -9.68 -0.70
CA ASP A 118 -14.99 -9.97 -0.76
C ASP A 118 -15.81 -9.07 0.17
N GLN A 119 -15.22 -8.61 1.26
CA GLN A 119 -15.79 -7.61 2.16
C GLN A 119 -15.63 -6.17 1.68
N GLY A 120 -14.96 -5.94 0.57
CA GLY A 120 -14.80 -4.61 0.00
C GLY A 120 -13.59 -3.85 0.53
N HIS A 121 -12.53 -4.52 0.99
CA HIS A 121 -11.34 -3.88 1.55
C HIS A 121 -10.06 -4.22 0.79
N PRO A 122 -9.25 -3.23 0.38
CA PRO A 122 -7.91 -3.48 -0.14
C PRO A 122 -6.98 -3.94 0.98
N ILE A 123 -5.91 -4.62 0.61
CA ILE A 123 -4.92 -5.14 1.55
C ILE A 123 -3.54 -4.56 1.24
N GLY A 124 -2.88 -4.02 2.27
CA GLY A 124 -1.44 -3.82 2.23
C GLY A 124 -0.71 -5.13 2.55
N MET A 125 0.08 -5.63 1.62
CA MET A 125 0.87 -6.85 1.78
C MET A 125 2.36 -6.52 1.80
N LEU A 126 3.05 -6.93 2.87
CA LEU A 126 4.51 -6.87 2.96
C LEU A 126 5.10 -8.26 2.68
N ILE A 127 5.85 -8.36 1.60
CA ILE A 127 6.66 -9.54 1.28
C ILE A 127 8.06 -9.31 1.86
N LEU A 128 8.53 -10.22 2.69
CA LEU A 128 9.89 -10.17 3.26
C LEU A 128 10.85 -11.02 2.42
N THR A 129 10.79 -12.33 2.60
CA THR A 129 11.60 -13.31 1.86
C THR A 129 10.71 -14.42 1.35
N HIS A 130 11.00 -14.92 0.15
CA HIS A 130 10.25 -16.00 -0.47
C HIS A 130 11.14 -16.75 -1.49
N GLU A 131 10.67 -17.90 -1.95
CA GLU A 131 11.34 -18.74 -2.96
C GLU A 131 10.64 -18.71 -4.32
N ALA A 132 9.58 -17.92 -4.47
CA ALA A 132 8.81 -17.83 -5.70
C ALA A 132 9.57 -17.02 -6.76
N GLN A 133 9.98 -17.65 -7.84
CA GLN A 133 10.72 -17.00 -8.94
C GLN A 133 9.95 -15.85 -9.59
N ILE A 134 8.62 -15.98 -9.69
CA ILE A 134 7.77 -14.93 -10.27
C ILE A 134 7.76 -13.62 -9.47
N LEU A 135 8.18 -13.65 -8.21
CA LEU A 135 8.24 -12.51 -7.29
C LEU A 135 9.69 -12.17 -6.88
N GLU A 136 10.69 -12.58 -7.65
CA GLU A 136 12.10 -12.42 -7.27
C GLU A 136 12.47 -10.96 -6.99
N GLU A 137 11.91 -10.02 -7.75
CA GLU A 137 12.13 -8.59 -7.59
C GLU A 137 11.31 -7.97 -6.44
N GLU A 138 10.35 -8.70 -5.87
CA GLU A 138 9.42 -8.22 -4.84
C GLU A 138 9.86 -8.56 -3.41
N THR A 139 11.08 -9.04 -3.23
CA THR A 139 11.64 -9.28 -1.88
C THR A 139 11.78 -7.96 -1.13
N TRP A 140 11.34 -7.93 0.13
CA TRP A 140 11.30 -6.72 0.97
C TRP A 140 10.43 -5.60 0.39
N HIS A 141 9.36 -5.98 -0.29
CA HIS A 141 8.46 -5.05 -0.96
C HIS A 141 7.08 -4.99 -0.30
N CYS A 142 6.49 -3.80 -0.29
CA CYS A 142 5.12 -3.57 0.17
C CYS A 142 4.24 -3.19 -1.03
N MET A 143 3.13 -3.89 -1.20
CA MET A 143 2.19 -3.66 -2.30
C MET A 143 0.75 -3.60 -1.81
N CYS A 144 -0.12 -2.97 -2.58
CA CYS A 144 -1.56 -2.93 -2.33
C CYS A 144 -2.28 -3.94 -3.23
N ILE A 145 -3.00 -4.88 -2.62
CA ILE A 145 -3.81 -5.86 -3.33
C ILE A 145 -5.24 -5.33 -3.42
N THR A 146 -5.78 -5.28 -4.63
CA THR A 146 -7.12 -4.75 -4.93
C THR A 146 -8.06 -5.77 -5.53
N GLY A 147 -7.59 -6.99 -5.79
CA GLY A 147 -8.40 -8.04 -6.37
C GLY A 147 -7.70 -9.39 -6.42
N TYR A 148 -8.45 -10.40 -6.81
CA TYR A 148 -7.95 -11.76 -7.09
C TYR A 148 -8.77 -12.41 -8.20
N GLU A 149 -8.18 -13.39 -8.88
CA GLU A 149 -8.80 -14.26 -9.88
C GLU A 149 -8.84 -15.72 -9.42
#